data_559e9aa6cf52fcf8361476892d0bcd32
#
_entry.id   559e9aa6cf52fcf8361476892d0bcd32
#
_cell.length_a   1.000
_cell.length_b   1.000
_cell.length_c   1.000
_cell.angle_alpha   90.00
_cell.angle_beta   90.00
_cell.angle_gamma   90.00
#
_symmetry.space_group_name_H-M   'P 1'
#
loop_
_entity.id
_entity.type
_entity.pdbx_description
1 polymer ?
#
loop_
_entity_poly.entity_id
_entity_poly.type
_entity_poly.pdbx_seq_one_letter_code
_entity_poly.pdbx_strand_id
1 'polypeptide(L)'
;MSIRDWPASERPREKLLDQGAAALSDAELLAIFLRTGVAGKSAVDLARYLLAEFGSLRAMLEADLDQFSAHLGVGPAKFAQLQAVLEMGRRHLAERLRRDSALESPQAVRDYLKARLRHEPHELFGCLFLDSKHRVLAFEVLFHGTIDGASVYPRQVVKRALAQNAAAVILTHNHPSGVAEPSQADRQLTQRLKDALALIDVRVLDHFIVGDGEPLSMAEYGWM
;
A
#
# COMPACT_ATOMS: atom_id res chain seq x y z
N MET A 1 30.26 -15.59 14.12
CA MET A 1 29.45 -16.47 14.99
C MET A 1 28.21 -16.87 14.21
N SER A 2 27.86 -18.17 14.16
CA SER A 2 26.65 -18.61 13.47
C SER A 2 25.41 -18.27 14.29
N ILE A 3 24.28 -17.92 13.65
CA ILE A 3 22.99 -17.73 14.36
C ILE A 3 22.59 -19.01 15.14
N ARG A 4 23.07 -20.17 14.71
CA ARG A 4 22.84 -21.45 15.41
C ARG A 4 23.49 -21.53 16.80
N ASP A 5 24.51 -20.70 17.03
CA ASP A 5 25.22 -20.63 18.31
C ASP A 5 24.56 -19.66 19.31
N TRP A 6 23.53 -18.93 18.87
CA TRP A 6 22.79 -17.99 19.73
C TRP A 6 21.80 -18.75 20.63
N PRO A 7 21.41 -18.16 21.78
CA PRO A 7 20.27 -18.65 22.55
C PRO A 7 19.02 -18.76 21.67
N ALA A 8 18.19 -19.78 21.88
CA ALA A 8 16.99 -20.00 21.07
C ALA A 8 16.07 -18.76 21.03
N SER A 9 15.91 -18.06 22.17
CA SER A 9 15.11 -16.84 22.29
C SER A 9 15.62 -15.65 21.46
N GLU A 10 16.87 -15.68 21.01
CA GLU A 10 17.48 -14.62 20.19
C GLU A 10 17.55 -14.98 18.71
N ARG A 11 17.24 -16.24 18.35
CA ARG A 11 17.21 -16.67 16.95
C ARG A 11 15.93 -16.16 16.30
N PRO A 12 16.01 -15.45 15.16
CA PRO A 12 14.83 -14.77 14.60
C PRO A 12 13.61 -15.67 14.34
N ARG A 13 13.83 -16.93 13.87
CA ARG A 13 12.72 -17.87 13.61
C ARG A 13 12.05 -18.36 14.87
N GLU A 14 12.83 -18.76 15.83
CA GLU A 14 12.37 -19.22 17.14
C GLU A 14 11.65 -18.10 17.88
N LYS A 15 12.22 -16.89 17.86
CA LYS A 15 11.61 -15.68 18.42
C LYS A 15 10.28 -15.34 17.76
N LEU A 16 10.18 -15.47 16.42
CA LEU A 16 8.92 -15.27 15.69
C LEU A 16 7.84 -16.26 16.13
N LEU A 17 8.21 -17.54 16.28
CA LEU A 17 7.27 -18.61 16.66
C LEU A 17 6.81 -18.47 18.11
N ASP A 18 7.67 -18.02 19.01
CA ASP A 18 7.39 -17.88 20.43
C ASP A 18 6.66 -16.56 20.77
N GLN A 19 7.08 -15.44 20.18
CA GLN A 19 6.65 -14.09 20.56
C GLN A 19 5.86 -13.36 19.46
N GLY A 20 5.74 -13.96 18.29
CA GLY A 20 5.05 -13.35 17.14
C GLY A 20 5.92 -12.36 16.36
N ALA A 21 5.44 -11.98 15.17
CA ALA A 21 6.19 -11.14 14.24
C ALA A 21 6.45 -9.72 14.77
N ALA A 22 5.55 -9.17 15.59
CA ALA A 22 5.67 -7.83 16.15
C ALA A 22 6.84 -7.67 17.13
N ALA A 23 7.36 -8.76 17.67
CA ALA A 23 8.52 -8.77 18.57
C ALA A 23 9.86 -8.66 17.83
N LEU A 24 9.88 -8.83 16.50
CA LEU A 24 11.09 -8.81 15.70
C LEU A 24 11.40 -7.41 15.19
N SER A 25 12.70 -7.09 15.16
CA SER A 25 13.21 -5.94 14.42
C SER A 25 13.16 -6.17 12.92
N ASP A 26 13.22 -5.10 12.12
CA ASP A 26 13.29 -5.19 10.65
C ASP A 26 14.45 -6.08 10.18
N ALA A 27 15.60 -6.01 10.86
CA ALA A 27 16.75 -6.85 10.54
C ALA A 27 16.50 -8.34 10.82
N GLU A 28 15.77 -8.68 11.88
CA GLU A 28 15.41 -10.07 12.20
C GLU A 28 14.36 -10.61 11.21
N LEU A 29 13.35 -9.81 10.86
CA LEU A 29 12.36 -10.17 9.83
C LEU A 29 13.05 -10.40 8.48
N LEU A 30 13.91 -9.48 8.08
CA LEU A 30 14.66 -9.58 6.83
C LEU A 30 15.61 -10.79 6.84
N ALA A 31 16.24 -11.11 7.98
CA ALA A 31 17.10 -12.28 8.10
C ALA A 31 16.34 -13.61 7.92
N ILE A 32 15.10 -13.69 8.40
CA ILE A 32 14.23 -14.85 8.13
C ILE A 32 13.97 -15.01 6.64
N PHE A 33 13.69 -13.91 5.97
CA PHE A 33 13.45 -13.85 4.53
C PHE A 33 14.71 -14.24 3.73
N LEU A 34 15.87 -13.68 4.05
CA LEU A 34 17.15 -13.94 3.38
C LEU A 34 17.62 -15.41 3.56
N ARG A 35 17.24 -16.06 4.65
CA ARG A 35 17.53 -17.45 5.03
C ARG A 35 19.00 -17.74 5.34
N THR A 36 19.90 -17.19 4.57
CA THR A 36 21.35 -17.38 4.70
C THR A 36 22.08 -16.04 4.62
N GLY A 37 23.20 -15.93 5.32
CA GLY A 37 24.14 -14.85 5.15
C GLY A 37 25.09 -15.08 3.97
N VAL A 38 26.18 -14.37 3.99
CA VAL A 38 27.31 -14.51 3.06
C VAL A 38 28.59 -14.81 3.83
N ALA A 39 29.70 -15.07 3.13
CA ALA A 39 30.98 -15.32 3.78
C ALA A 39 31.33 -14.22 4.78
N GLY A 40 31.53 -14.59 6.04
CA GLY A 40 31.87 -13.68 7.14
C GLY A 40 30.71 -12.89 7.76
N LYS A 41 29.48 -12.99 7.22
CA LYS A 41 28.29 -12.30 7.76
C LYS A 41 27.14 -13.30 7.94
N SER A 42 26.53 -13.31 9.12
CA SER A 42 25.27 -14.04 9.36
C SER A 42 24.12 -13.44 8.55
N ALA A 43 22.97 -14.10 8.50
CA ALA A 43 21.77 -13.54 7.84
C ALA A 43 21.30 -12.23 8.51
N VAL A 44 21.47 -12.12 9.84
CA VAL A 44 21.11 -10.86 10.56
C VAL A 44 22.12 -9.75 10.26
N ASP A 45 23.42 -10.07 10.15
CA ASP A 45 24.43 -9.08 9.78
C ASP A 45 24.24 -8.60 8.34
N LEU A 46 23.87 -9.51 7.43
CA LEU A 46 23.54 -9.17 6.04
C LEU A 46 22.28 -8.30 6.00
N ALA A 47 21.25 -8.62 6.79
CA ALA A 47 20.04 -7.81 6.88
C ALA A 47 20.32 -6.39 7.39
N ARG A 48 21.12 -6.25 8.45
CA ARG A 48 21.55 -4.93 8.97
C ARG A 48 22.34 -4.14 7.93
N TYR A 49 23.25 -4.80 7.22
CA TYR A 49 24.01 -4.18 6.13
C TYR A 49 23.05 -3.65 5.05
N LEU A 50 22.13 -4.46 4.57
CA LEU A 50 21.18 -4.05 3.53
C LEU A 50 20.29 -2.89 3.99
N LEU A 51 19.77 -2.94 5.21
CA LEU A 51 18.96 -1.85 5.77
C LEU A 51 19.75 -0.54 5.90
N ALA A 52 21.04 -0.60 6.19
CA ALA A 52 21.91 0.58 6.23
C ALA A 52 22.15 1.16 4.82
N GLU A 53 22.39 0.30 3.81
CA GLU A 53 22.60 0.72 2.42
C GLU A 53 21.34 1.36 1.80
N PHE A 54 20.17 0.76 2.03
CA PHE A 54 18.90 1.29 1.52
C PHE A 54 18.31 2.42 2.39
N GLY A 55 18.82 2.62 3.61
CA GLY A 55 18.33 3.60 4.57
C GLY A 55 17.07 3.18 5.34
N SER A 56 16.24 2.29 4.78
CA SER A 56 15.05 1.75 5.45
C SER A 56 14.59 0.43 4.82
N LEU A 57 13.80 -0.35 5.56
CA LEU A 57 13.13 -1.54 5.02
C LEU A 57 12.24 -1.16 3.82
N ARG A 58 11.54 -0.04 3.92
CA ARG A 58 10.68 0.47 2.87
C ARG A 58 11.46 0.76 1.58
N ALA A 59 12.53 1.55 1.64
CA ALA A 59 13.32 1.89 0.47
C ALA A 59 13.88 0.62 -0.21
N MET A 60 14.26 -0.39 0.58
CA MET A 60 14.68 -1.68 0.06
C MET A 60 13.54 -2.44 -0.66
N LEU A 61 12.32 -2.40 -0.14
CA LEU A 61 11.15 -3.07 -0.72
C LEU A 61 10.65 -2.39 -2.00
N GLU A 62 10.88 -1.08 -2.13
CA GLU A 62 10.51 -0.23 -3.28
C GLU A 62 11.61 -0.16 -4.36
N ALA A 63 12.83 -0.65 -4.08
CA ALA A 63 13.95 -0.67 -5.03
C ALA A 63 13.61 -1.52 -6.26
N ASP A 64 14.14 -1.12 -7.42
CA ASP A 64 14.07 -1.92 -8.64
C ASP A 64 15.06 -3.10 -8.62
N LEU A 65 15.01 -3.95 -9.65
CA LEU A 65 15.86 -5.13 -9.75
C LEU A 65 17.36 -4.78 -9.77
N ASP A 66 17.72 -3.74 -10.49
CA ASP A 66 19.13 -3.37 -10.68
C ASP A 66 19.70 -2.78 -9.38
N GLN A 67 18.96 -1.87 -8.75
CA GLN A 67 19.29 -1.30 -7.44
C GLN A 67 19.42 -2.40 -6.38
N PHE A 68 18.44 -3.31 -6.30
CA PHE A 68 18.44 -4.39 -5.33
C PHE A 68 19.60 -5.36 -5.54
N SER A 69 19.84 -5.77 -6.79
CA SER A 69 20.87 -6.76 -7.13
C SER A 69 22.29 -6.21 -7.10
N ALA A 70 22.49 -4.90 -7.04
CA ALA A 70 23.80 -4.28 -6.88
C ALA A 70 24.43 -4.56 -5.51
N HIS A 71 23.62 -4.98 -4.51
CA HIS A 71 24.09 -5.19 -3.15
C HIS A 71 24.53 -6.64 -2.88
N LEU A 72 25.49 -6.78 -1.97
CA LEU A 72 26.06 -8.07 -1.60
C LEU A 72 25.00 -9.05 -1.08
N GLY A 73 25.03 -10.28 -1.57
CA GLY A 73 24.24 -11.40 -1.05
C GLY A 73 22.76 -11.39 -1.48
N VAL A 74 22.36 -10.46 -2.33
CA VAL A 74 21.02 -10.39 -2.93
C VAL A 74 21.12 -10.35 -4.45
N GLY A 75 20.15 -10.92 -5.13
CA GLY A 75 20.13 -11.02 -6.57
C GLY A 75 18.72 -11.31 -7.08
N PRO A 76 18.52 -11.58 -8.39
CA PRO A 76 17.20 -11.70 -9.00
C PRO A 76 16.26 -12.70 -8.29
N ALA A 77 16.78 -13.82 -7.80
CA ALA A 77 15.96 -14.82 -7.11
C ALA A 77 15.37 -14.29 -5.80
N LYS A 78 16.15 -13.56 -4.99
CA LYS A 78 15.69 -12.93 -3.75
C LYS A 78 14.78 -11.74 -4.05
N PHE A 79 15.07 -10.97 -5.10
CA PHE A 79 14.18 -9.91 -5.57
C PHE A 79 12.80 -10.46 -5.95
N ALA A 80 12.74 -11.50 -6.80
CA ALA A 80 11.47 -12.12 -7.18
C ALA A 80 10.68 -12.66 -5.98
N GLN A 81 11.37 -13.29 -5.02
CA GLN A 81 10.76 -13.76 -3.79
C GLN A 81 10.16 -12.59 -2.98
N LEU A 82 10.88 -11.46 -2.88
CA LEU A 82 10.43 -10.26 -2.19
C LEU A 82 9.17 -9.67 -2.83
N GLN A 83 9.20 -9.49 -4.16
CA GLN A 83 8.04 -8.99 -4.91
C GLN A 83 6.82 -9.91 -4.79
N ALA A 84 7.03 -11.23 -4.79
CA ALA A 84 5.96 -12.20 -4.60
C ALA A 84 5.31 -12.09 -3.20
N VAL A 85 6.11 -11.90 -2.14
CA VAL A 85 5.58 -11.69 -0.77
C VAL A 85 4.78 -10.39 -0.67
N LEU A 86 5.26 -9.31 -1.25
CA LEU A 86 4.54 -8.03 -1.30
C LEU A 86 3.20 -8.15 -2.03
N GLU A 87 3.20 -8.84 -3.18
CA GLU A 87 1.97 -9.07 -3.94
C GLU A 87 0.98 -9.98 -3.21
N MET A 88 1.45 -11.03 -2.52
CA MET A 88 0.59 -11.85 -1.66
C MET A 88 -0.05 -11.02 -0.54
N GLY A 89 0.70 -10.12 0.07
CA GLY A 89 0.18 -9.19 1.07
C GLY A 89 -0.92 -8.28 0.50
N ARG A 90 -0.69 -7.70 -0.67
CA ARG A 90 -1.69 -6.88 -1.37
C ARG A 90 -2.96 -7.66 -1.69
N ARG A 91 -2.84 -8.90 -2.18
CA ARG A 91 -4.00 -9.77 -2.48
C ARG A 91 -4.76 -10.18 -1.23
N HIS A 92 -4.05 -10.45 -0.13
CA HIS A 92 -4.68 -10.74 1.16
C HIS A 92 -5.55 -9.55 1.64
N LEU A 93 -5.02 -8.33 1.58
CA LEU A 93 -5.77 -7.12 1.93
C LEU A 93 -6.97 -6.91 0.99
N ALA A 94 -6.80 -7.13 -0.31
CA ALA A 94 -7.89 -7.02 -1.28
C ALA A 94 -9.02 -8.04 -1.04
N GLU A 95 -8.67 -9.28 -0.67
CA GLU A 95 -9.66 -10.31 -0.35
C GLU A 95 -10.47 -9.95 0.91
N ARG A 96 -9.81 -9.41 1.92
CA ARG A 96 -10.47 -8.93 3.14
C ARG A 96 -11.50 -7.85 2.83
N LEU A 97 -11.16 -6.87 1.98
CA LEU A 97 -12.10 -5.81 1.56
C LEU A 97 -13.31 -6.33 0.77
N ARG A 98 -13.16 -7.42 0.03
CA ARG A 98 -14.29 -8.00 -0.74
C ARG A 98 -15.30 -8.71 0.14
N ARG A 99 -14.90 -9.20 1.31
CA ARG A 99 -15.76 -9.94 2.25
C ARG A 99 -16.56 -9.00 3.14
N ASP A 100 -15.94 -7.91 3.56
CA ASP A 100 -16.50 -6.98 4.52
C ASP A 100 -17.08 -5.74 3.81
N SER A 101 -18.04 -5.08 4.44
CA SER A 101 -18.49 -3.75 3.98
C SER A 101 -17.36 -2.73 4.20
N ALA A 102 -17.09 -1.90 3.20
CA ALA A 102 -16.09 -0.83 3.30
C ALA A 102 -16.40 0.16 4.44
N LEU A 103 -17.69 0.36 4.76
CA LEU A 103 -18.12 1.23 5.87
C LEU A 103 -17.95 0.58 7.24
N GLU A 104 -18.01 -0.76 7.33
CA GLU A 104 -17.85 -1.49 8.59
C GLU A 104 -16.35 -1.67 8.93
N SER A 105 -15.47 -1.48 7.97
CA SER A 105 -14.02 -1.62 8.17
C SER A 105 -13.21 -0.52 7.48
N PRO A 106 -13.33 0.76 7.93
CA PRO A 106 -12.56 1.87 7.36
C PRO A 106 -11.06 1.64 7.39
N GLN A 107 -10.57 0.96 8.46
CA GLN A 107 -9.14 0.62 8.58
C GLN A 107 -8.69 -0.35 7.48
N ALA A 108 -9.50 -1.34 7.10
CA ALA A 108 -9.15 -2.25 6.01
C ALA A 108 -9.06 -1.51 4.66
N VAL A 109 -9.90 -0.47 4.45
CA VAL A 109 -9.82 0.40 3.28
C VAL A 109 -8.50 1.18 3.29
N ARG A 110 -8.13 1.80 4.43
CA ARG A 110 -6.86 2.51 4.58
C ARG A 110 -5.66 1.61 4.30
N ASP A 111 -5.62 0.44 4.93
CA ASP A 111 -4.52 -0.52 4.79
C ASP A 111 -4.36 -0.95 3.32
N TYR A 112 -5.48 -1.24 2.66
CA TYR A 112 -5.46 -1.61 1.24
C TYR A 112 -4.99 -0.46 0.35
N LEU A 113 -5.55 0.74 0.51
CA LEU A 113 -5.19 1.90 -0.32
C LEU A 113 -3.73 2.30 -0.10
N LYS A 114 -3.24 2.25 1.15
CA LYS A 114 -1.83 2.49 1.46
C LYS A 114 -0.92 1.47 0.78
N ALA A 115 -1.23 0.18 0.90
CA ALA A 115 -0.45 -0.90 0.27
C ALA A 115 -0.48 -0.81 -1.27
N ARG A 116 -1.53 -0.21 -1.84
CA ARG A 116 -1.73 -0.13 -3.29
C ARG A 116 -1.09 1.10 -3.93
N LEU A 117 -1.12 2.25 -3.24
CA LEU A 117 -0.82 3.55 -3.85
C LEU A 117 0.43 4.24 -3.28
N ARG A 118 0.85 3.91 -2.05
CA ARG A 118 1.91 4.69 -1.40
C ARG A 118 3.26 4.63 -2.11
N HIS A 119 3.58 3.50 -2.75
CA HIS A 119 4.85 3.27 -3.44
C HIS A 119 4.91 3.89 -4.84
N GLU A 120 3.82 4.44 -5.33
CA GLU A 120 3.74 4.99 -6.67
C GLU A 120 4.49 6.34 -6.74
N PRO A 121 5.43 6.49 -7.69
CA PRO A 121 6.26 7.69 -7.78
C PRO A 121 5.53 8.89 -8.37
N HIS A 122 4.37 8.66 -8.99
CA HIS A 122 3.52 9.67 -9.59
C HIS A 122 2.16 9.70 -8.87
N GLU A 123 1.47 10.83 -8.97
CA GLU A 123 0.11 10.93 -8.48
C GLU A 123 -0.83 10.05 -9.30
N LEU A 124 -1.54 9.17 -8.63
CA LEU A 124 -2.57 8.31 -9.23
C LEU A 124 -3.91 8.66 -8.61
N PHE A 125 -4.92 8.81 -9.45
CA PHE A 125 -6.30 8.92 -8.98
C PHE A 125 -7.03 7.60 -9.23
N GLY A 126 -7.55 7.01 -8.17
CA GLY A 126 -8.25 5.74 -8.17
C GLY A 126 -9.65 5.81 -7.60
N CYS A 127 -10.40 4.74 -7.82
CA CYS A 127 -11.76 4.60 -7.35
C CYS A 127 -12.03 3.16 -6.90
N LEU A 128 -12.56 2.99 -5.68
CA LEU A 128 -13.19 1.77 -5.22
C LEU A 128 -14.67 1.84 -5.59
N PHE A 129 -15.14 0.88 -6.37
CA PHE A 129 -16.54 0.72 -6.76
C PHE A 129 -17.23 -0.24 -5.81
N LEU A 130 -18.41 0.12 -5.31
CA LEU A 130 -19.10 -0.60 -4.26
C LEU A 130 -20.52 -0.96 -4.68
N ASP A 131 -21.00 -2.12 -4.19
CA ASP A 131 -22.39 -2.53 -4.34
C ASP A 131 -23.31 -1.78 -3.33
N SER A 132 -24.61 -2.08 -3.35
CA SER A 132 -25.60 -1.49 -2.46
C SER A 132 -25.38 -1.83 -0.97
N LYS A 133 -24.61 -2.86 -0.66
CA LYS A 133 -24.17 -3.26 0.69
C LYS A 133 -22.78 -2.72 1.03
N HIS A 134 -22.25 -1.82 0.22
CA HIS A 134 -20.89 -1.24 0.33
C HIS A 134 -19.76 -2.25 0.29
N ARG A 135 -19.93 -3.40 -0.34
CA ARG A 135 -18.86 -4.37 -0.60
C ARG A 135 -18.10 -3.97 -1.86
N VAL A 136 -16.80 -4.15 -1.84
CA VAL A 136 -15.94 -3.76 -2.95
C VAL A 136 -16.15 -4.68 -4.15
N LEU A 137 -16.62 -4.11 -5.26
CA LEU A 137 -16.75 -4.74 -6.58
C LEU A 137 -15.41 -4.74 -7.31
N ALA A 138 -14.76 -3.56 -7.36
CA ALA A 138 -13.48 -3.37 -8.03
C ALA A 138 -12.72 -2.18 -7.44
N PHE A 139 -11.41 -2.19 -7.61
CA PHE A 139 -10.55 -1.00 -7.50
C PHE A 139 -9.90 -0.74 -8.86
N GLU A 140 -9.98 0.50 -9.33
CA GLU A 140 -9.34 0.90 -10.58
C GLU A 140 -8.56 2.21 -10.39
N VAL A 141 -7.35 2.27 -10.93
CA VAL A 141 -6.65 3.53 -11.17
C VAL A 141 -7.21 4.09 -12.47
N LEU A 142 -7.81 5.27 -12.39
CA LEU A 142 -8.52 5.90 -13.51
C LEU A 142 -7.67 6.95 -14.23
N PHE A 143 -6.79 7.62 -13.49
CA PHE A 143 -5.93 8.66 -14.04
C PHE A 143 -4.53 8.56 -13.46
N HIS A 144 -3.55 8.88 -14.30
CA HIS A 144 -2.15 9.03 -13.95
C HIS A 144 -1.79 10.49 -14.11
N GLY A 145 -1.29 11.10 -13.03
CA GLY A 145 -0.80 12.47 -13.04
C GLY A 145 0.61 12.56 -13.58
N THR A 146 0.95 13.77 -13.98
CA THR A 146 2.32 14.22 -14.17
C THR A 146 2.81 14.90 -12.88
N ILE A 147 4.04 15.46 -12.90
CA ILE A 147 4.63 16.16 -11.74
C ILE A 147 3.71 17.30 -11.21
N ASP A 148 2.83 17.84 -12.05
CA ASP A 148 1.92 18.95 -11.71
C ASP A 148 0.48 18.52 -11.38
N GLY A 149 0.22 17.22 -11.18
CA GLY A 149 -1.09 16.67 -10.81
C GLY A 149 -1.79 15.86 -11.90
N ALA A 150 -2.88 15.19 -11.53
CA ALA A 150 -3.70 14.37 -12.42
C ALA A 150 -4.93 15.17 -12.90
N SER A 151 -5.12 15.27 -14.21
CA SER A 151 -6.38 15.81 -14.77
C SER A 151 -7.48 14.76 -14.67
N VAL A 152 -8.37 14.92 -13.70
CA VAL A 152 -9.51 14.00 -13.47
C VAL A 152 -10.75 14.51 -14.19
N TYR A 153 -11.28 13.68 -15.09
CA TYR A 153 -12.48 14.00 -15.87
C TYR A 153 -13.71 13.26 -15.30
N PRO A 154 -14.72 13.98 -14.75
CA PRO A 154 -15.91 13.36 -14.16
C PRO A 154 -16.61 12.35 -15.08
N ARG A 155 -16.71 12.65 -16.39
CA ARG A 155 -17.31 11.73 -17.35
C ARG A 155 -16.69 10.33 -17.38
N GLN A 156 -15.37 10.21 -17.11
CA GLN A 156 -14.70 8.91 -17.10
C GLN A 156 -15.03 8.16 -15.82
N VAL A 157 -15.10 8.85 -14.68
CA VAL A 157 -15.49 8.26 -13.40
C VAL A 157 -16.93 7.74 -13.49
N VAL A 158 -17.85 8.54 -14.02
CA VAL A 158 -19.26 8.17 -14.28
C VAL A 158 -19.35 6.95 -15.19
N LYS A 159 -18.62 6.95 -16.31
CA LYS A 159 -18.60 5.81 -17.24
C LYS A 159 -18.13 4.51 -16.55
N ARG A 160 -17.10 4.60 -15.71
CA ARG A 160 -16.60 3.42 -14.97
C ARG A 160 -17.56 2.98 -13.87
N ALA A 161 -18.19 3.91 -13.16
CA ALA A 161 -19.20 3.59 -12.14
C ALA A 161 -20.38 2.81 -12.74
N LEU A 162 -20.89 3.24 -13.89
CA LEU A 162 -21.93 2.52 -14.64
C LEU A 162 -21.46 1.15 -15.14
N ALA A 163 -20.23 1.06 -15.68
CA ALA A 163 -19.68 -0.22 -16.16
C ALA A 163 -19.48 -1.24 -15.04
N GLN A 164 -19.17 -0.78 -13.81
CA GLN A 164 -19.04 -1.63 -12.63
C GLN A 164 -20.38 -1.89 -11.93
N ASN A 165 -21.49 -1.30 -12.42
CA ASN A 165 -22.79 -1.36 -11.77
C ASN A 165 -22.73 -0.95 -10.29
N ALA A 166 -21.95 0.10 -10.00
CA ALA A 166 -21.68 0.56 -8.65
C ALA A 166 -22.87 1.36 -8.08
N ALA A 167 -23.24 1.10 -6.83
CA ALA A 167 -24.20 1.91 -6.06
C ALA A 167 -23.52 3.01 -5.25
N ALA A 168 -22.22 2.86 -4.98
CA ALA A 168 -21.42 3.86 -4.30
C ALA A 168 -19.95 3.75 -4.72
N VAL A 169 -19.18 4.79 -4.42
CA VAL A 169 -17.74 4.82 -4.66
C VAL A 169 -16.98 5.43 -3.46
N ILE A 170 -15.73 5.01 -3.31
CA ILE A 170 -14.73 5.70 -2.51
C ILE A 170 -13.65 6.18 -3.47
N LEU A 171 -13.39 7.48 -3.48
CA LEU A 171 -12.34 8.11 -4.27
C LEU A 171 -11.01 8.02 -3.52
N THR A 172 -9.90 8.01 -4.24
CA THR A 172 -8.58 8.06 -3.63
C THR A 172 -7.54 8.63 -4.59
N HIS A 173 -6.54 9.28 -4.04
CA HIS A 173 -5.30 9.60 -4.73
C HIS A 173 -4.11 9.53 -3.76
N ASN A 174 -2.91 9.38 -4.29
CA ASN A 174 -1.70 9.45 -3.50
C ASN A 174 -0.98 10.78 -3.72
N HIS A 175 -0.31 11.25 -2.68
CA HIS A 175 0.66 12.33 -2.75
C HIS A 175 2.08 11.74 -2.68
N PRO A 176 2.85 11.75 -3.77
CA PRO A 176 4.24 11.27 -3.78
C PRO A 176 5.14 12.00 -2.78
N SER A 177 4.80 13.25 -2.43
CA SER A 177 5.49 14.03 -1.39
C SER A 177 5.42 13.39 0.01
N GLY A 178 4.48 12.47 0.23
CA GLY A 178 4.24 11.82 1.52
C GLY A 178 3.26 12.56 2.44
N VAL A 179 2.88 13.80 2.14
CA VAL A 179 1.95 14.59 2.95
C VAL A 179 0.52 14.33 2.52
N ALA A 180 -0.32 13.76 3.41
CA ALA A 180 -1.70 13.38 3.11
C ALA A 180 -2.70 14.52 3.40
N GLU A 181 -2.35 15.78 3.12
CA GLU A 181 -3.26 16.92 3.29
C GLU A 181 -3.96 17.27 1.98
N PRO A 182 -5.32 17.40 1.95
CA PRO A 182 -6.03 17.75 0.75
C PRO A 182 -5.80 19.22 0.37
N SER A 183 -5.45 19.44 -0.87
CA SER A 183 -5.41 20.78 -1.48
C SER A 183 -6.83 21.33 -1.69
N GLN A 184 -6.94 22.61 -1.98
CA GLN A 184 -8.21 23.20 -2.39
C GLN A 184 -8.73 22.59 -3.71
N ALA A 185 -7.83 22.23 -4.61
CA ALA A 185 -8.17 21.55 -5.87
C ALA A 185 -8.80 20.16 -5.62
N ASP A 186 -8.27 19.39 -4.65
CA ASP A 186 -8.84 18.08 -4.28
C ASP A 186 -10.26 18.21 -3.74
N ARG A 187 -10.51 19.21 -2.90
CA ARG A 187 -11.86 19.48 -2.37
C ARG A 187 -12.83 19.87 -3.49
N GLN A 188 -12.42 20.75 -4.41
CA GLN A 188 -13.23 21.14 -5.56
C GLN A 188 -13.50 19.96 -6.49
N LEU A 189 -12.48 19.15 -6.77
CA LEU A 189 -12.61 17.93 -7.56
C LEU A 189 -13.61 16.96 -6.91
N THR A 190 -13.46 16.72 -5.61
CA THR A 190 -14.36 15.85 -4.84
C THR A 190 -15.81 16.31 -4.98
N GLN A 191 -16.08 17.59 -4.80
CA GLN A 191 -17.44 18.13 -4.96
C GLN A 191 -17.97 17.95 -6.39
N ARG A 192 -17.18 18.25 -7.41
CA ARG A 192 -17.56 18.04 -8.81
C ARG A 192 -17.89 16.58 -9.11
N LEU A 193 -17.14 15.63 -8.55
CA LEU A 193 -17.39 14.20 -8.72
C LEU A 193 -18.65 13.75 -7.97
N LYS A 194 -18.91 14.28 -6.76
CA LYS A 194 -20.15 14.04 -6.03
C LYS A 194 -21.36 14.48 -6.84
N ASP A 195 -21.32 15.71 -7.37
CA ASP A 195 -22.42 16.26 -8.17
C ASP A 195 -22.68 15.43 -9.43
N ALA A 196 -21.61 15.05 -10.14
CA ALA A 196 -21.71 14.23 -11.35
C ALA A 196 -22.25 12.82 -11.11
N LEU A 197 -21.80 12.17 -10.04
CA LEU A 197 -22.22 10.81 -9.68
C LEU A 197 -23.64 10.78 -9.09
N ALA A 198 -24.07 11.84 -8.39
CA ALA A 198 -25.44 11.97 -7.89
C ALA A 198 -26.48 11.98 -9.03
N LEU A 199 -26.13 12.46 -10.23
CA LEU A 199 -27.04 12.45 -11.40
C LEU A 199 -27.38 11.03 -11.89
N ILE A 200 -26.62 10.01 -11.46
CA ILE A 200 -26.79 8.61 -11.81
C ILE A 200 -27.02 7.73 -10.58
N ASP A 201 -27.47 8.33 -9.46
CA ASP A 201 -27.76 7.67 -8.21
C ASP A 201 -26.56 6.90 -7.58
N VAL A 202 -25.33 7.29 -7.89
CA VAL A 202 -24.11 6.73 -7.31
C VAL A 202 -23.58 7.67 -6.22
N ARG A 203 -23.44 7.15 -4.99
CA ARG A 203 -22.98 7.95 -3.84
C ARG A 203 -21.46 7.95 -3.73
N VAL A 204 -20.87 9.10 -3.46
CA VAL A 204 -19.47 9.19 -3.01
C VAL A 204 -19.45 9.10 -1.49
N LEU A 205 -18.89 8.02 -0.94
CA LEU A 205 -18.87 7.77 0.51
C LEU A 205 -17.69 8.43 1.19
N ASP A 206 -16.53 8.46 0.54
CA ASP A 206 -15.31 9.08 1.06
C ASP A 206 -14.35 9.44 -0.06
N HIS A 207 -13.32 10.23 0.28
CA HIS A 207 -12.14 10.47 -0.53
C HIS A 207 -10.90 10.34 0.36
N PHE A 208 -10.10 9.29 0.11
CA PHE A 208 -8.86 9.02 0.84
C PHE A 208 -7.66 9.61 0.14
N ILE A 209 -6.81 10.29 0.90
CA ILE A 209 -5.51 10.79 0.45
C ILE A 209 -4.40 9.95 1.07
N VAL A 210 -3.58 9.34 0.23
CA VAL A 210 -2.53 8.41 0.64
C VAL A 210 -1.18 9.13 0.66
N GLY A 211 -0.61 9.26 1.84
CA GLY A 211 0.75 9.76 2.09
C GLY A 211 1.61 8.74 2.83
N ASP A 212 2.66 9.20 3.51
CA ASP A 212 3.56 8.35 4.31
C ASP A 212 2.87 7.77 5.54
N GLY A 213 2.04 8.59 6.17
CA GLY A 213 1.28 8.26 7.37
C GLY A 213 0.08 7.36 7.11
N GLU A 214 -0.91 7.47 7.97
CA GLU A 214 -2.23 6.87 7.77
C GLU A 214 -2.98 7.64 6.68
N PRO A 215 -3.66 6.95 5.73
CA PRO A 215 -4.47 7.62 4.72
C PRO A 215 -5.54 8.51 5.35
N LEU A 216 -5.60 9.76 4.92
CA LEU A 216 -6.55 10.74 5.44
C LEU A 216 -7.91 10.54 4.78
N SER A 217 -8.98 10.47 5.57
CA SER A 217 -10.37 10.44 5.11
C SER A 217 -10.94 11.86 5.09
N MET A 218 -11.37 12.35 3.95
CA MET A 218 -12.01 13.66 3.85
C MET A 218 -13.40 13.68 4.53
N ALA A 219 -14.10 12.54 4.54
CA ALA A 219 -15.40 12.42 5.21
C ALA A 219 -15.27 12.55 6.72
N GLU A 220 -14.27 11.91 7.36
CA GLU A 220 -14.03 12.03 8.81
C GLU A 220 -13.69 13.46 9.24
N TYR A 221 -13.07 14.24 8.36
CA TYR A 221 -12.76 15.65 8.61
C TYR A 221 -13.92 16.61 8.25
N GLY A 222 -15.06 16.08 7.76
CA GLY A 222 -16.20 16.89 7.38
C GLY A 222 -15.98 17.79 6.15
N TRP A 223 -15.10 17.38 5.25
CA TRP A 223 -14.73 18.11 4.04
C TRP A 223 -15.45 17.63 2.77
N MET A 224 -16.50 16.85 2.94
CA MET A 224 -17.29 16.28 1.83
C MET A 224 -18.75 16.72 1.85
#